data_473f7d4fed1f763bef9467c4ef5fcfa5
#
_entry.id   473f7d4fed1f763bef9467c4ef5fcfa5
#
_cell.length_a   1.000
_cell.length_b   1.000
_cell.length_c   1.000
_cell.angle_alpha   90.00
_cell.angle_beta   90.00
_cell.angle_gamma   90.00
#
_symmetry.space_group_name_H-M   'P 1'
#
loop_
_entity.id
_entity.type
_entity.pdbx_description
1 polymer ?
#
loop_
_entity_poly.entity_id
_entity_poly.type
_entity_poly.pdbx_seq_one_letter_code
_entity_poly.pdbx_strand_id
1 'polypeptide(L)'
;HSTRRRQRQMCIRDSIIIDTPPSLGLLSINAMCAANWVMVPVQAEYYALEGFSMLMNSIKMIQRRINRNLKIFGVAMTMVDARSKLSRHVCDQVNAKMPKKLFKTTIRRLVKVAEAPWSGAPTVLLNKPTNSGAGAGSLEYWTLAKEFHQRVMAMRREFGVNEQPRLLFDKNL
;
A
#
# COMPACT_ATOMS: atom_id res chain seq x y z
N HIS A 1 3.30 15.70 -35.03
CA HIS A 1 3.16 16.48 -33.78
C HIS A 1 2.50 15.72 -32.60
N SER A 2 1.88 14.57 -32.83
CA SER A 2 1.14 13.80 -31.81
C SER A 2 2.06 12.98 -30.89
N THR A 3 3.18 12.46 -31.35
CA THR A 3 4.09 11.60 -30.59
C THR A 3 4.86 12.33 -29.49
N ARG A 4 5.22 13.61 -29.68
CA ARG A 4 5.90 14.42 -28.67
C ARG A 4 5.02 14.75 -27.45
N ARG A 5 3.68 14.85 -27.63
CA ARG A 5 2.76 15.08 -26.53
C ARG A 5 2.60 13.84 -25.63
N ARG A 6 2.58 12.63 -26.23
CA ARG A 6 2.51 11.38 -25.46
C ARG A 6 3.78 11.11 -24.65
N GLN A 7 4.96 11.40 -25.22
CA GLN A 7 6.22 11.27 -24.47
C GLN A 7 6.33 12.27 -23.32
N ARG A 8 5.84 13.52 -23.47
CA ARG A 8 5.81 14.48 -22.35
C ARG A 8 4.86 14.07 -21.22
N GLN A 9 3.76 13.39 -21.53
CA GLN A 9 2.85 12.87 -20.48
C GLN A 9 3.45 11.66 -19.74
N MET A 10 4.26 10.84 -20.36
CA MET A 10 4.99 9.76 -19.67
C MET A 10 6.03 10.29 -18.67
N CYS A 11 6.63 11.45 -18.94
CA CYS A 11 7.58 12.09 -18.02
C CYS A 11 6.93 12.82 -16.82
N ILE A 12 5.61 13.03 -16.83
CA ILE A 12 4.88 13.72 -15.74
C ILE A 12 4.51 12.75 -14.62
N ARG A 13 4.33 11.46 -14.94
CA ARG A 13 3.97 10.42 -13.97
C ARG A 13 5.17 9.55 -13.70
N ASP A 14 5.67 9.64 -12.50
CA ASP A 14 6.88 8.95 -12.06
C ASP A 14 6.61 7.59 -11.40
N SER A 15 5.33 7.27 -11.16
CA SER A 15 4.92 6.03 -10.49
C SER A 15 3.66 5.46 -11.12
N ILE A 16 3.61 4.13 -11.25
CA ILE A 16 2.44 3.37 -11.67
C ILE A 16 2.06 2.47 -10.50
N ILE A 17 0.81 2.56 -10.06
CA ILE A 17 0.24 1.66 -9.04
C ILE A 17 -0.67 0.67 -9.76
N ILE A 18 -0.40 -0.63 -9.57
CA ILE A 18 -1.19 -1.71 -10.14
C ILE A 18 -2.00 -2.31 -8.99
N ASP A 19 -3.32 -2.10 -9.01
CA ASP A 19 -4.25 -2.78 -8.12
C ASP A 19 -4.58 -4.17 -8.65
N THR A 20 -4.59 -5.18 -7.77
CA THR A 20 -4.77 -6.59 -8.16
C THR A 20 -5.86 -7.24 -7.32
N PRO A 21 -6.56 -8.25 -7.88
CA PRO A 21 -7.48 -9.06 -7.09
C PRO A 21 -6.78 -9.71 -5.88
N PRO A 22 -7.52 -10.02 -4.80
CA PRO A 22 -6.95 -10.62 -3.58
C PRO A 22 -6.52 -12.09 -3.74
N SER A 23 -6.60 -12.64 -4.94
CA SER A 23 -6.18 -14.01 -5.26
C SER A 23 -4.78 -14.05 -5.85
N LEU A 24 -4.03 -15.14 -5.61
CA LEU A 24 -2.74 -15.44 -6.23
C LEU A 24 -2.92 -16.03 -7.65
N GLY A 25 -3.84 -15.44 -8.42
CA GLY A 25 -4.12 -15.83 -9.80
C GLY A 25 -3.18 -15.20 -10.83
N LEU A 26 -3.42 -15.48 -12.10
CA LEU A 26 -2.59 -14.99 -13.22
C LEU A 26 -2.44 -13.46 -13.23
N LEU A 27 -3.49 -12.70 -12.90
CA LEU A 27 -3.44 -11.23 -12.89
C LEU A 27 -2.45 -10.72 -11.84
N SER A 28 -2.50 -11.27 -10.63
CA SER A 28 -1.59 -10.88 -9.54
C SER A 28 -0.14 -11.29 -9.85
N ILE A 29 0.06 -12.45 -10.46
CA ILE A 29 1.38 -12.92 -10.91
C ILE A 29 1.92 -11.99 -12.01
N ASN A 30 1.12 -11.67 -13.03
CA ASN A 30 1.53 -10.77 -14.11
C ASN A 30 1.89 -9.36 -13.58
N ALA A 31 1.11 -8.83 -12.65
CA ALA A 31 1.40 -7.58 -12.00
C ALA A 31 2.75 -7.61 -11.26
N MET A 32 3.02 -8.66 -10.49
CA MET A 32 4.31 -8.84 -9.81
C MET A 32 5.49 -9.06 -10.77
N CYS A 33 5.24 -9.67 -11.94
CA CYS A 33 6.26 -9.81 -12.98
C CYS A 33 6.66 -8.46 -13.59
N ALA A 34 5.69 -7.54 -13.75
CA ALA A 34 5.90 -6.21 -14.31
C ALA A 34 6.37 -5.16 -13.28
N ALA A 35 6.11 -5.38 -12.00
CA ALA A 35 6.37 -4.40 -10.95
C ALA A 35 7.84 -4.39 -10.49
N ASN A 36 8.30 -3.25 -10.01
CA ASN A 36 9.57 -3.14 -9.30
C ASN A 36 9.39 -3.41 -7.80
N TRP A 37 8.23 -3.07 -7.26
CA TRP A 37 7.93 -3.12 -5.84
C TRP A 37 6.55 -3.68 -5.58
N VAL A 38 6.42 -4.42 -4.48
CA VAL A 38 5.15 -4.94 -4.00
C VAL A 38 4.86 -4.41 -2.61
N MET A 39 3.69 -3.79 -2.42
CA MET A 39 3.14 -3.44 -1.12
C MET A 39 2.08 -4.48 -0.76
N VAL A 40 2.14 -5.00 0.46
CA VAL A 40 1.26 -6.08 0.92
C VAL A 40 0.34 -5.57 2.03
N PRO A 41 -0.94 -5.33 1.76
CA PRO A 41 -1.92 -5.12 2.82
C PRO A 41 -2.26 -6.46 3.49
N VAL A 42 -2.27 -6.48 4.83
CA VAL A 42 -2.59 -7.67 5.63
C VAL A 42 -3.69 -7.31 6.61
N GLN A 43 -4.78 -8.04 6.60
CA GLN A 43 -5.84 -7.90 7.58
C GLN A 43 -5.38 -8.47 8.93
N ALA A 44 -5.73 -7.80 10.03
CA ALA A 44 -5.35 -8.25 11.39
C ALA A 44 -6.30 -9.35 11.91
N GLU A 45 -6.45 -10.44 11.13
CA GLU A 45 -7.33 -11.59 11.38
C GLU A 45 -6.55 -12.90 11.36
N TYR A 46 -7.13 -13.95 11.97
CA TYR A 46 -6.42 -15.23 12.17
C TYR A 46 -5.88 -15.87 10.89
N TYR A 47 -6.72 -16.00 9.88
CA TYR A 47 -6.31 -16.64 8.61
C TYR A 47 -5.34 -15.81 7.77
N ALA A 48 -5.16 -14.54 8.12
CA ALA A 48 -4.25 -13.68 7.38
C ALA A 48 -2.77 -14.11 7.51
N LEU A 49 -2.39 -14.76 8.60
CA LEU A 49 -1.01 -15.25 8.79
C LEU A 49 -0.65 -16.37 7.83
N GLU A 50 -1.59 -17.26 7.53
CA GLU A 50 -1.41 -18.33 6.55
C GLU A 50 -1.32 -17.74 5.14
N GLY A 51 -2.30 -16.92 4.75
CA GLY A 51 -2.30 -16.23 3.46
C GLY A 51 -1.06 -15.36 3.25
N PHE A 52 -0.59 -14.67 4.29
CA PHE A 52 0.64 -13.91 4.25
C PHE A 52 1.87 -14.79 3.98
N SER A 53 1.96 -15.95 4.62
CA SER A 53 3.07 -16.89 4.41
C SER A 53 3.06 -17.47 2.99
N MET A 54 1.90 -17.82 2.46
CA MET A 54 1.72 -18.29 1.07
C MET A 54 2.11 -17.21 0.07
N LEU A 55 1.68 -15.96 0.29
CA LEU A 55 2.05 -14.82 -0.56
C LEU A 55 3.56 -14.58 -0.55
N MET A 56 4.20 -14.62 0.62
CA MET A 56 5.65 -14.45 0.72
C MET A 56 6.41 -15.52 -0.06
N ASN A 57 5.95 -16.76 -0.04
CA ASN A 57 6.55 -17.86 -0.82
C ASN A 57 6.36 -17.63 -2.33
N SER A 58 5.20 -17.15 -2.75
CA SER A 58 4.91 -16.80 -4.16
C SER A 58 5.79 -15.64 -4.64
N ILE A 59 5.96 -14.59 -3.84
CA ILE A 59 6.86 -13.48 -4.14
C ILE A 59 8.29 -13.98 -4.30
N LYS A 60 8.79 -14.83 -3.37
CA LYS A 60 10.13 -15.43 -3.46
C LYS A 60 10.31 -16.27 -4.73
N MET A 61 9.28 -17.01 -5.13
CA MET A 61 9.30 -17.81 -6.36
C MET A 61 9.42 -16.89 -7.60
N ILE A 62 8.62 -15.81 -7.65
CA ILE A 62 8.67 -14.85 -8.75
C ILE A 62 10.05 -14.17 -8.79
N GLN A 63 10.58 -13.75 -7.65
CA GLN A 63 11.91 -13.15 -7.55
C GLN A 63 13.02 -14.08 -8.10
N ARG A 64 12.92 -15.37 -7.83
CA ARG A 64 13.94 -16.34 -8.26
C ARG A 64 13.84 -16.71 -9.74
N ARG A 65 12.62 -16.83 -10.28
CA ARG A 65 12.37 -17.43 -11.59
C ARG A 65 12.04 -16.45 -12.70
N ILE A 66 11.40 -15.29 -12.36
CA ILE A 66 10.79 -14.42 -13.36
C ILE A 66 11.32 -12.99 -13.24
N ASN A 67 11.14 -12.35 -12.07
CA ASN A 67 11.49 -10.94 -11.86
C ASN A 67 12.45 -10.81 -10.67
N ARG A 68 13.74 -10.92 -10.94
CA ARG A 68 14.80 -10.80 -9.91
C ARG A 68 14.88 -9.44 -9.25
N ASN A 69 14.35 -8.40 -9.93
CA ASN A 69 14.37 -7.03 -9.44
C ASN A 69 13.16 -6.68 -8.56
N LEU A 70 12.16 -7.57 -8.48
CA LEU A 70 11.01 -7.36 -7.60
C LEU A 70 11.45 -7.28 -6.15
N LYS A 71 11.04 -6.22 -5.45
CA LYS A 71 11.35 -6.01 -4.03
C LYS A 71 10.07 -5.83 -3.23
N ILE A 72 10.09 -6.24 -1.96
CA ILE A 72 9.00 -5.92 -1.03
C ILE A 72 9.19 -4.47 -0.56
N PHE A 73 8.23 -3.62 -0.90
CA PHE A 73 8.19 -2.22 -0.48
C PHE A 73 7.85 -2.11 1.00
N GLY A 74 6.79 -2.79 1.41
CA GLY A 74 6.35 -2.81 2.79
C GLY A 74 5.09 -3.63 2.99
N VAL A 75 4.75 -3.84 4.26
CA VAL A 75 3.53 -4.52 4.71
C VAL A 75 2.71 -3.52 5.51
N ALA A 76 1.43 -3.33 5.15
CA ALA A 76 0.51 -2.46 5.87
C ALA A 76 -0.57 -3.29 6.58
N MET A 77 -0.70 -3.10 7.89
CA MET A 77 -1.77 -3.74 8.65
C MET A 77 -3.09 -3.01 8.45
N THR A 78 -4.12 -3.75 8.10
CA THR A 78 -5.48 -3.24 7.87
C THR A 78 -6.49 -3.95 8.76
N MET A 79 -7.68 -3.36 8.90
CA MET A 79 -8.76 -3.89 9.74
C MET A 79 -8.34 -4.19 11.18
N VAL A 80 -7.41 -3.39 11.71
CA VAL A 80 -6.89 -3.57 13.08
C VAL A 80 -7.96 -3.19 14.10
N ASP A 81 -8.22 -4.09 15.06
CA ASP A 81 -9.00 -3.78 16.25
C ASP A 81 -8.10 -3.79 17.49
N ALA A 82 -7.82 -2.60 18.04
CA ALA A 82 -6.95 -2.44 19.20
C ALA A 82 -7.45 -3.14 20.47
N ARG A 83 -8.76 -3.43 20.55
CA ARG A 83 -9.38 -4.14 21.68
C ARG A 83 -9.20 -5.64 21.59
N SER A 84 -8.97 -6.17 20.40
CA SER A 84 -8.83 -7.60 20.14
C SER A 84 -7.39 -8.08 20.44
N LYS A 85 -7.28 -9.06 21.34
CA LYS A 85 -6.01 -9.75 21.61
C LYS A 85 -5.48 -10.45 20.35
N LEU A 86 -6.38 -11.04 19.57
CA LEU A 86 -6.06 -11.70 18.31
C LEU A 86 -5.45 -10.73 17.30
N SER A 87 -6.08 -9.57 17.10
CA SER A 87 -5.59 -8.55 16.17
C SER A 87 -4.18 -8.09 16.55
N ARG A 88 -3.90 -7.87 17.83
CA ARG A 88 -2.56 -7.54 18.32
C ARG A 88 -1.56 -8.67 18.04
N HIS A 89 -1.93 -9.92 18.36
CA HIS A 89 -1.08 -11.08 18.12
C HIS A 89 -0.69 -11.20 16.62
N VAL A 90 -1.65 -11.01 15.72
CA VAL A 90 -1.39 -11.04 14.27
C VAL A 90 -0.40 -9.93 13.86
N CYS A 91 -0.60 -8.71 14.35
CA CYS A 91 0.33 -7.59 14.10
C CYS A 91 1.75 -7.93 14.60
N ASP A 92 1.89 -8.49 15.78
CA ASP A 92 3.18 -8.87 16.37
C ASP A 92 3.87 -9.96 15.54
N GLN A 93 3.13 -10.97 15.09
CA GLN A 93 3.65 -12.04 14.23
C GLN A 93 4.14 -11.51 12.87
N VAL A 94 3.38 -10.62 12.25
CA VAL A 94 3.79 -9.99 10.98
C VAL A 94 5.03 -9.11 11.20
N ASN A 95 5.06 -8.35 12.30
CA ASN A 95 6.22 -7.53 12.65
C ASN A 95 7.47 -8.38 12.90
N ALA A 96 7.35 -9.50 13.61
CA ALA A 96 8.46 -10.42 13.84
C ALA A 96 9.03 -11.00 12.54
N LYS A 97 8.16 -11.30 11.55
CA LYS A 97 8.60 -11.82 10.24
C LYS A 97 9.21 -10.75 9.33
N MET A 98 8.76 -9.48 9.44
CA MET A 98 9.14 -8.40 8.53
C MET A 98 9.40 -7.06 9.26
N PRO A 99 10.30 -7.01 10.28
CA PRO A 99 10.41 -5.87 11.20
C PRO A 99 10.78 -4.55 10.52
N LYS A 100 11.57 -4.60 9.43
CA LYS A 100 12.01 -3.41 8.68
C LYS A 100 11.04 -3.00 7.56
N LYS A 101 10.03 -3.81 7.28
CA LYS A 101 9.11 -3.60 6.16
C LYS A 101 7.70 -3.23 6.61
N LEU A 102 7.36 -3.42 7.88
CA LEU A 102 6.06 -3.03 8.40
C LEU A 102 5.89 -1.51 8.35
N PHE A 103 4.75 -1.05 7.86
CA PHE A 103 4.35 0.36 8.00
C PHE A 103 4.02 0.65 9.46
N LYS A 104 4.39 1.84 9.94
CA LYS A 104 4.05 2.31 11.29
C LYS A 104 2.55 2.60 11.38
N THR A 105 2.00 3.09 10.28
CA THR A 105 0.58 3.41 10.17
C THR A 105 -0.23 2.13 9.98
N THR A 106 -1.27 1.98 10.79
CA THR A 106 -2.26 0.90 10.68
C THR A 106 -3.62 1.47 10.32
N ILE A 107 -4.42 0.72 9.56
CA ILE A 107 -5.80 1.07 9.23
C ILE A 107 -6.73 0.27 10.14
N ARG A 108 -7.50 0.96 10.97
CA ARG A 108 -8.46 0.32 11.87
C ARG A 108 -9.70 -0.20 11.11
N ARG A 109 -10.37 -1.17 11.71
CA ARG A 109 -11.70 -1.59 11.28
C ARG A 109 -12.72 -0.53 11.64
N LEU A 110 -13.16 0.26 10.67
CA LEU A 110 -14.14 1.35 10.84
C LEU A 110 -15.31 1.16 9.90
N VAL A 111 -16.53 1.26 10.44
CA VAL A 111 -17.78 1.14 9.65
C VAL A 111 -17.83 2.17 8.52
N LYS A 112 -17.43 3.41 8.79
CA LYS A 112 -17.43 4.48 7.78
C LYS A 112 -16.48 4.23 6.62
N VAL A 113 -15.40 3.48 6.82
CA VAL A 113 -14.52 3.06 5.73
C VAL A 113 -15.19 1.98 4.87
N ALA A 114 -15.93 1.06 5.49
CA ALA A 114 -16.68 0.02 4.78
C ALA A 114 -17.88 0.59 4.01
N GLU A 115 -18.50 1.68 4.49
CA GLU A 115 -19.63 2.36 3.84
C GLU A 115 -19.18 3.30 2.69
N ALA A 116 -17.92 3.72 2.63
CA ALA A 116 -17.42 4.67 1.66
C ALA A 116 -17.69 4.28 0.18
N PRO A 117 -17.56 3.01 -0.25
CA PRO A 117 -17.87 2.60 -1.60
C PRO A 117 -19.32 2.89 -2.03
N TRP A 118 -20.27 2.91 -1.09
CA TRP A 118 -21.67 3.22 -1.37
C TRP A 118 -21.88 4.65 -1.88
N SER A 119 -21.07 5.58 -1.42
CA SER A 119 -21.14 6.98 -1.86
C SER A 119 -20.37 7.25 -3.15
N GLY A 120 -19.71 6.23 -3.71
CA GLY A 120 -18.92 6.36 -4.94
C GLY A 120 -17.66 7.23 -4.81
N ALA A 121 -17.27 7.58 -3.57
CA ALA A 121 -16.12 8.42 -3.32
C ALA A 121 -15.14 7.76 -2.33
N PRO A 122 -13.83 7.98 -2.47
CA PRO A 122 -12.84 7.48 -1.52
C PRO A 122 -13.07 8.05 -0.11
N THR A 123 -12.81 7.24 0.92
CA THR A 123 -12.93 7.64 2.33
C THR A 123 -12.24 8.98 2.63
N VAL A 124 -11.10 9.24 2.02
CA VAL A 124 -10.31 10.46 2.20
C VAL A 124 -11.00 11.73 1.70
N LEU A 125 -11.96 11.62 0.80
CA LEU A 125 -12.74 12.74 0.26
C LEU A 125 -14.09 12.91 0.97
N LEU A 126 -14.61 11.86 1.63
CA LEU A 126 -15.92 11.89 2.27
C LEU A 126 -15.93 12.62 3.61
N ASN A 127 -14.83 12.58 4.34
CA ASN A 127 -14.74 13.10 5.69
C ASN A 127 -13.43 13.88 5.88
N LYS A 128 -13.52 15.05 6.54
CA LYS A 128 -12.31 15.76 6.95
C LYS A 128 -11.50 14.87 7.90
N PRO A 129 -10.16 14.82 7.78
CA PRO A 129 -9.31 14.03 8.65
C PRO A 129 -9.43 14.49 10.11
N THR A 130 -9.88 13.61 11.00
CA THR A 130 -9.99 13.86 12.45
C THR A 130 -9.55 12.63 13.23
N ASN A 131 -9.18 12.82 14.50
CA ASN A 131 -8.73 11.73 15.37
C ASN A 131 -9.86 10.76 15.80
N SER A 132 -11.12 11.13 15.61
CA SER A 132 -12.27 10.37 16.07
C SER A 132 -13.42 10.41 15.06
N GLY A 133 -14.40 9.53 15.26
CA GLY A 133 -15.62 9.49 14.46
C GLY A 133 -15.37 9.14 12.99
N ALA A 134 -16.18 9.72 12.11
CA ALA A 134 -16.13 9.44 10.66
C ALA A 134 -14.82 9.87 9.98
N GLY A 135 -14.14 10.88 10.52
CA GLY A 135 -12.87 11.37 9.95
C GLY A 135 -11.63 10.54 10.32
N ALA A 136 -11.73 9.64 11.29
CA ALA A 136 -10.60 8.83 11.73
C ALA A 136 -10.04 7.94 10.61
N GLY A 137 -10.91 7.29 9.83
CA GLY A 137 -10.49 6.50 8.68
C GLY A 137 -9.78 7.34 7.62
N SER A 138 -10.29 8.53 7.32
CA SER A 138 -9.66 9.47 6.41
C SER A 138 -8.26 9.85 6.89
N LEU A 139 -8.09 10.14 8.17
CA LEU A 139 -6.78 10.48 8.75
C LEU A 139 -5.78 9.32 8.64
N GLU A 140 -6.21 8.08 8.89
CA GLU A 140 -5.35 6.90 8.80
C GLU A 140 -4.86 6.67 7.37
N TYR A 141 -5.73 6.77 6.38
CA TYR A 141 -5.34 6.67 4.97
C TYR A 141 -4.41 7.81 4.55
N TRP A 142 -4.65 9.05 4.99
CA TRP A 142 -3.75 10.18 4.76
C TRP A 142 -2.37 9.94 5.39
N THR A 143 -2.35 9.42 6.61
CA THR A 143 -1.09 9.12 7.33
C THR A 143 -0.34 8.00 6.63
N LEU A 144 -1.04 6.95 6.18
CA LEU A 144 -0.44 5.87 5.38
C LEU A 144 0.13 6.39 4.06
N ALA A 145 -0.61 7.26 3.36
CA ALA A 145 -0.14 7.86 2.11
C ALA A 145 1.11 8.73 2.32
N LYS A 146 1.18 9.49 3.41
CA LYS A 146 2.38 10.27 3.78
C LYS A 146 3.57 9.35 4.07
N GLU A 147 3.38 8.29 4.85
CA GLU A 147 4.43 7.30 5.14
C GLU A 147 4.90 6.60 3.87
N PHE A 148 3.96 6.19 3.01
CA PHE A 148 4.26 5.61 1.70
C PHE A 148 5.15 6.55 0.87
N HIS A 149 4.73 7.82 0.74
CA HIS A 149 5.48 8.82 0.00
C HIS A 149 6.89 9.02 0.55
N GLN A 150 7.04 9.14 1.88
CA GLN A 150 8.34 9.28 2.53
C GLN A 150 9.28 8.10 2.22
N ARG A 151 8.75 6.86 2.23
CA ARG A 151 9.50 5.66 1.87
C ARG A 151 9.91 5.66 0.40
N VAL A 152 9.02 6.09 -0.51
CA VAL A 152 9.36 6.23 -1.94
C VAL A 152 10.49 7.23 -2.12
N MET A 153 10.42 8.38 -1.44
CA MET A 153 11.44 9.42 -1.54
C MET A 153 12.80 8.95 -0.99
N ALA A 154 12.80 8.22 0.12
CA ALA A 154 14.02 7.65 0.69
C ALA A 154 14.68 6.68 -0.30
N MET A 155 13.89 5.78 -0.92
CA MET A 155 14.40 4.84 -1.91
C MET A 155 14.94 5.54 -3.16
N ARG A 156 14.26 6.58 -3.67
CA ARG A 156 14.73 7.33 -4.83
C ARG A 156 16.11 7.94 -4.60
N ARG A 157 16.36 8.47 -3.40
CA ARG A 157 17.67 9.00 -3.02
C ARG A 157 18.75 7.92 -3.05
N GLU A 158 18.45 6.71 -2.60
CA GLU A 158 19.38 5.57 -2.67
C GLU A 158 19.73 5.18 -4.12
N PHE A 159 18.81 5.40 -5.07
CA PHE A 159 19.02 5.10 -6.49
C PHE A 159 19.49 6.31 -7.33
N GLY A 160 19.83 7.44 -6.72
CA GLY A 160 20.36 8.63 -7.40
C GLY A 160 19.35 9.39 -8.27
N VAL A 161 18.05 9.15 -8.09
CA VAL A 161 16.99 9.84 -8.82
C VAL A 161 16.61 11.11 -8.07
N ASN A 162 17.16 12.25 -8.48
CA ASN A 162 16.99 13.55 -7.80
C ASN A 162 15.71 14.32 -8.16
N GLU A 163 14.90 13.85 -9.09
CA GLU A 163 13.64 14.53 -9.41
C GLU A 163 12.60 14.34 -8.31
N GLN A 164 12.16 15.45 -7.72
CA GLN A 164 11.07 15.42 -6.74
C GLN A 164 9.75 15.12 -7.47
N PRO A 165 9.02 14.05 -7.11
CA PRO A 165 7.67 13.86 -7.61
C PRO A 165 6.80 15.02 -7.14
N ARG A 166 6.13 15.68 -8.08
CA ARG A 166 5.11 16.67 -7.71
C ARG A 166 4.01 15.91 -6.98
N LEU A 167 3.83 16.18 -5.69
CA LEU A 167 2.64 15.76 -4.97
C LEU A 167 1.44 16.41 -5.68
N LEU A 168 0.56 15.61 -6.24
CA LEU A 168 -0.75 16.04 -6.73
C LEU A 168 -1.71 16.42 -5.59
N PHE A 169 -1.19 16.60 -4.39
CA PHE A 169 -1.94 17.05 -3.23
C PHE A 169 -1.62 18.52 -3.01
N ASP A 170 -2.47 19.37 -3.59
CA ASP A 170 -2.47 20.78 -3.28
C ASP A 170 -2.74 20.95 -1.78
N LYS A 171 -1.96 21.83 -1.13
CA LYS A 171 -2.08 22.09 0.31
C LYS A 171 -3.41 22.76 0.70
N ASN A 172 -4.30 22.99 -0.26
CA ASN A 172 -5.54 23.77 -0.13
C ASN A 172 -6.84 22.94 -0.30
N LEU A 173 -6.81 21.59 -0.11
CA LEU A 173 -8.04 20.79 0.03
C LEU A 173 -8.27 20.39 1.48
#